data_4f4488874007e808133fde0dd3697dd7
#
_entry.id   4f4488874007e808133fde0dd3697dd7
#
_cell.length_a   1.000
_cell.length_b   1.000
_cell.length_c   1.000
_cell.angle_alpha   90.00
_cell.angle_beta   90.00
_cell.angle_gamma   90.00
#
_symmetry.space_group_name_H-M   'P 1'
#
loop_
_entity.id
_entity.type
_entity.pdbx_description
1 polymer ?
#
loop_
_entity_poly.entity_id
_entity_poly.type
_entity_poly.pdbx_seq_one_letter_code
_entity_poly.pdbx_strand_id
1 'polypeptide(L)'
;MVKNLPTVERSTKIRFGKNALEDQAENTIVFNASNTELQATQSGAVYLTPIRFREDFSDPEIVLLMYDKSTGEITESGSSAST
;
A
#
# COMPACT_ATOMS: atom_id res chain seq x y z
N MET A 1 -10.45 -28.63 -16.69
CA MET A 1 -11.07 -28.14 -15.48
C MET A 1 -10.44 -26.87 -15.01
N VAL A 2 -11.23 -25.96 -14.68
CA VAL A 2 -10.73 -24.62 -14.39
C VAL A 2 -10.46 -24.36 -12.92
N LYS A 3 -10.48 -25.38 -12.13
CA LYS A 3 -10.27 -25.19 -10.72
C LYS A 3 -8.93 -24.54 -10.37
N ASN A 4 -8.02 -24.49 -11.33
CA ASN A 4 -6.72 -23.91 -11.08
C ASN A 4 -6.68 -22.41 -11.19
N LEU A 5 -7.72 -21.84 -11.77
CA LEU A 5 -7.72 -20.41 -12.05
C LEU A 5 -7.61 -19.54 -10.81
N PRO A 6 -8.29 -19.87 -9.72
CA PRO A 6 -8.28 -18.97 -8.57
C PRO A 6 -6.99 -18.95 -7.79
N THR A 7 -5.99 -19.66 -8.22
CA THR A 7 -4.75 -19.73 -7.44
C THR A 7 -4.15 -18.36 -7.16
N VAL A 8 -4.19 -17.49 -8.17
CA VAL A 8 -3.64 -16.14 -8.00
C VAL A 8 -4.39 -15.37 -6.94
N GLU A 9 -5.68 -15.60 -6.86
CA GLU A 9 -6.52 -14.86 -5.91
C GLU A 9 -6.25 -15.24 -4.48
N ARG A 10 -5.55 -16.33 -4.28
CA ARG A 10 -5.25 -16.79 -2.92
C ARG A 10 -3.82 -16.47 -2.52
N SER A 11 -3.15 -15.69 -3.32
CA SER A 11 -1.79 -15.33 -3.01
C SER A 11 -1.76 -14.45 -1.76
N THR A 12 -0.76 -14.67 -0.93
CA THR A 12 -0.50 -13.82 0.22
C THR A 12 0.50 -12.72 -0.14
N LYS A 13 0.91 -12.66 -1.39
CA LYS A 13 1.88 -11.68 -1.87
C LYS A 13 1.29 -10.98 -3.08
N ILE A 14 0.99 -9.71 -2.92
CA ILE A 14 0.42 -8.91 -3.98
C ILE A 14 1.41 -7.81 -4.32
N ARG A 15 1.73 -7.67 -5.61
CA ARG A 15 2.69 -6.67 -6.02
C ARG A 15 2.26 -6.02 -7.32
N PHE A 16 2.55 -4.74 -7.42
CA PHE A 16 2.27 -3.94 -8.59
C PHE A 16 3.50 -3.11 -8.89
N GLY A 17 3.96 -3.13 -10.12
CA GLY A 17 5.07 -2.32 -10.53
C GLY A 17 6.32 -3.14 -10.81
N LYS A 18 7.13 -2.64 -11.71
CA LYS A 18 8.31 -3.35 -12.19
C LYS A 18 9.28 -3.69 -11.07
N ASN A 19 9.40 -2.80 -10.11
CA ASN A 19 10.36 -2.98 -9.03
C ASN A 19 9.73 -3.47 -7.73
N ALA A 20 8.52 -4.00 -7.81
CA ALA A 20 7.90 -4.70 -6.71
C ALA A 20 8.34 -6.15 -6.81
N LEU A 21 9.35 -6.52 -6.05
CA LEU A 21 10.08 -7.77 -6.25
C LEU A 21 9.28 -8.99 -5.81
N GLU A 22 9.58 -10.11 -6.43
CA GLU A 22 8.91 -11.39 -6.15
C GLU A 22 9.17 -11.92 -4.75
N ASP A 23 10.34 -11.61 -4.21
CA ASP A 23 10.74 -12.21 -2.95
C ASP A 23 10.29 -11.40 -1.74
N GLN A 24 9.17 -10.70 -1.89
CA GLN A 24 8.58 -9.99 -0.75
C GLN A 24 8.15 -10.97 0.33
N ALA A 25 8.03 -10.48 1.54
CA ALA A 25 7.61 -11.30 2.67
C ALA A 25 6.16 -11.75 2.50
N GLU A 26 5.77 -12.76 3.25
CA GLU A 26 4.40 -13.25 3.23
C GLU A 26 3.43 -12.19 3.72
N ASN A 27 2.22 -12.23 3.20
CA ASN A 27 1.14 -11.34 3.63
C ASN A 27 1.53 -9.88 3.44
N THR A 28 2.08 -9.55 2.27
CA THR A 28 2.47 -8.17 1.97
C THR A 28 1.79 -7.70 0.70
N ILE A 29 1.61 -6.40 0.65
CA ILE A 29 1.12 -5.70 -0.54
C ILE A 29 2.17 -4.67 -0.91
N VAL A 30 2.63 -4.71 -2.16
CA VAL A 30 3.69 -3.80 -2.62
C VAL A 30 3.22 -3.07 -3.86
N PHE A 31 3.26 -1.76 -3.79
CA PHE A 31 3.05 -0.89 -4.95
C PHE A 31 4.34 -0.10 -5.14
N ASN A 32 5.06 -0.35 -6.20
CA ASN A 32 6.34 0.31 -6.41
C ASN A 32 6.45 0.84 -7.83
N ALA A 33 6.20 2.12 -7.99
CA ALA A 33 6.36 2.80 -9.27
C ALA A 33 7.66 3.58 -9.35
N SER A 34 8.51 3.45 -8.34
CA SER A 34 9.80 4.14 -8.34
C SER A 34 10.79 3.41 -9.25
N ASN A 35 11.93 4.03 -9.46
CA ASN A 35 12.99 3.44 -10.27
C ASN A 35 13.93 2.55 -9.47
N THR A 36 13.64 2.36 -8.20
CA THR A 36 14.50 1.60 -7.30
C THR A 36 13.75 0.41 -6.73
N GLU A 37 14.41 -0.74 -6.71
CA GLU A 37 13.81 -1.91 -6.11
C GLU A 37 13.59 -1.69 -4.62
N LEU A 38 12.50 -2.29 -4.13
CA LEU A 38 12.11 -2.14 -2.73
C LEU A 38 12.04 -3.52 -2.09
N GLN A 39 12.66 -3.65 -0.94
CA GLN A 39 12.67 -4.90 -0.20
C GLN A 39 11.53 -4.91 0.80
N ALA A 40 10.52 -5.71 0.54
CA ALA A 40 9.35 -5.82 1.41
C ALA A 40 9.60 -6.96 2.40
N THR A 41 10.31 -6.65 3.46
CA THR A 41 10.83 -7.68 4.37
C THR A 41 9.96 -7.96 5.58
N GLN A 42 8.99 -7.10 5.87
CA GLN A 42 8.13 -7.27 7.05
C GLN A 42 6.78 -7.82 6.62
N SER A 43 6.45 -9.01 7.08
CA SER A 43 5.16 -9.60 6.76
C SER A 43 4.02 -8.79 7.38
N GLY A 44 2.84 -8.90 6.80
CA GLY A 44 1.67 -8.20 7.30
C GLY A 44 1.70 -6.71 7.04
N ALA A 45 2.38 -6.26 6.00
CA ALA A 45 2.59 -4.84 5.76
C ALA A 45 2.23 -4.44 4.34
N VAL A 46 1.99 -3.15 4.16
CA VAL A 46 1.79 -2.55 2.85
C VAL A 46 2.97 -1.61 2.58
N TYR A 47 3.57 -1.78 1.43
CA TYR A 47 4.67 -0.93 0.98
C TYR A 47 4.18 -0.14 -0.22
N LEU A 48 4.31 1.16 -0.16
CA LEU A 48 3.80 2.04 -1.20
C LEU A 48 4.81 3.13 -1.50
N THR A 49 5.30 3.16 -2.72
CA THR A 49 6.29 4.14 -3.13
C THR A 49 6.14 4.43 -4.61
N PRO A 50 6.42 5.65 -5.07
CA PRO A 50 6.94 6.77 -4.30
C PRO A 50 5.84 7.56 -3.62
N ILE A 51 6.18 8.19 -2.50
CA ILE A 51 5.28 9.11 -1.81
C ILE A 51 5.94 10.49 -1.89
N ARG A 52 5.21 11.46 -2.38
CA ARG A 52 5.73 12.81 -2.53
C ARG A 52 5.90 13.47 -1.17
N PHE A 53 7.07 14.02 -0.94
CA PHE A 53 7.33 14.77 0.28
C PHE A 53 6.63 16.13 0.22
N ARG A 54 6.04 16.53 1.33
CA ARG A 54 5.30 17.77 1.38
C ARG A 54 5.28 18.30 2.80
N GLU A 55 5.53 19.59 2.96
CA GLU A 55 5.59 20.22 4.28
C GLU A 55 4.42 21.16 4.55
N ASP A 56 3.63 21.48 3.55
CA ASP A 56 2.56 22.48 3.69
C ASP A 56 1.27 21.79 4.13
N PHE A 57 0.85 22.06 5.34
CA PHE A 57 -0.38 21.49 5.90
C PHE A 57 -1.52 22.49 5.98
N SER A 58 -1.32 23.72 5.52
CA SER A 58 -2.32 24.78 5.74
C SER A 58 -3.46 24.72 4.72
N ASP A 59 -3.30 23.99 3.64
CA ASP A 59 -4.34 23.87 2.63
C ASP A 59 -5.49 23.05 3.17
N PRO A 60 -6.72 23.58 3.19
CA PRO A 60 -7.86 22.83 3.75
C PRO A 60 -8.21 21.59 2.94
N GLU A 61 -7.68 21.46 1.73
CA GLU A 61 -7.89 20.23 0.94
C GLU A 61 -6.99 19.09 1.37
N ILE A 62 -6.03 19.35 2.25
CA ILE A 62 -5.12 18.32 2.72
C ILE A 62 -5.68 17.71 3.99
N VAL A 63 -5.97 16.42 3.94
CA VAL A 63 -6.55 15.71 5.07
C VAL A 63 -5.68 14.52 5.42
N LEU A 64 -5.93 13.94 6.57
CA LEU A 64 -5.21 12.76 7.02
C LEU A 64 -5.84 11.50 6.47
N LEU A 65 -5.01 10.54 6.19
CA LEU A 65 -5.44 9.22 5.77
C LEU A 65 -5.53 8.33 7.01
N MET A 66 -6.66 7.64 7.16
CA MET A 66 -6.89 6.82 8.34
C MET A 66 -7.10 5.38 7.93
N TYR A 67 -6.69 4.46 8.80
CA TYR A 67 -6.82 3.04 8.54
C TYR A 67 -7.58 2.38 9.67
N ASP A 68 -8.65 1.65 9.32
CA ASP A 68 -9.46 0.94 10.29
C ASP A 68 -8.95 -0.50 10.37
N LYS A 69 -8.36 -0.85 11.51
CA LYS A 69 -7.76 -2.17 11.66
C LYS A 69 -8.79 -3.30 11.71
N SER A 70 -10.01 -2.99 12.10
CA SER A 70 -11.02 -4.04 12.22
C SER A 70 -11.62 -4.42 10.87
N THR A 71 -11.62 -3.50 9.92
CA THR A 71 -12.22 -3.75 8.60
C THR A 71 -11.21 -3.76 7.47
N GLY A 72 -10.05 -3.12 7.67
CA GLY A 72 -9.08 -2.96 6.60
C GLY A 72 -9.39 -1.80 5.68
N GLU A 73 -10.33 -0.97 6.05
CA GLU A 73 -10.76 0.15 5.22
C GLU A 73 -9.83 1.35 5.39
N ILE A 74 -9.53 2.02 4.30
CA ILE A 74 -8.76 3.26 4.31
C ILE A 74 -9.71 4.40 4.02
N THR A 75 -9.70 5.41 4.88
CA THR A 75 -10.61 6.56 4.77
C THR A 75 -9.83 7.84 4.94
N GLU A 76 -10.49 8.94 4.67
CA GLU A 76 -9.89 10.25 4.94
C GLU A 76 -10.56 10.87 6.16
N SER A 77 -9.80 11.71 6.86
CA SER A 77 -10.33 12.39 8.04
C SER A 77 -11.38 13.41 7.61
N GLY A 78 -12.22 13.80 8.58
CA GLY A 78 -13.25 14.80 8.31
C GLY A 78 -12.76 16.22 8.39
N SER A 79 -11.49 16.42 8.72
CA SER A 79 -10.93 17.77 8.84
C SER A 79 -9.54 17.75 8.25
N SER A 80 -9.03 18.96 7.94
CA SER A 80 -7.73 19.07 7.31
C SER A 80 -6.62 18.65 8.27
N ALA A 81 -5.45 18.38 7.70
CA ALA A 81 -4.30 17.93 8.48
C ALA A 81 -3.80 19.03 9.43
N SER A 82 -4.12 20.27 9.17
CA SER A 82 -3.65 21.39 9.99
C SER A 82 -4.52 21.65 11.21
N THR A 83 -5.61 20.93 11.38
CA THR A 83 -6.51 21.10 12.51
C THR A 83 -6.57 19.88 13.45
#